data_6c8f3bb8e91c7e6458d0e3cc2d457362
#
_entry.id   6c8f3bb8e91c7e6458d0e3cc2d457362
#
_cell.length_a   1.000
_cell.length_b   1.000
_cell.length_c   1.000
_cell.angle_alpha   90.00
_cell.angle_beta   90.00
_cell.angle_gamma   90.00
#
_symmetry.space_group_name_H-M   'P 1'
#
loop_
_entity.id
_entity.type
_entity.pdbx_description
1 polymer ?
#
loop_
_entity_poly.entity_id
_entity_poly.type
_entity_poly.pdbx_seq_one_letter_code
_entity_poly.pdbx_strand_id
1 'polypeptide(L)'
;MMFGGSGGLSKEHSLSADLSAVCGGKKKMSRPQVVKALWVYIRANNLQNPENKREILCDDAFKKVMGGNDKVTMFSMNKFVGAHLS
;
A
#
# COMPACT_ATOMS: atom_id res chain seq x y z
N MET A 1 -15.26 -14.10 18.75
CA MET A 1 -14.89 -13.84 18.84
C MET A 1 -14.05 -13.33 18.77
N MET A 2 -13.84 -13.18 18.68
CA MET A 2 -13.23 -12.74 18.64
C MET A 2 -12.35 -12.39 18.90
N PHE A 3 -11.95 -12.40 18.87
CA PHE A 3 -11.19 -12.17 18.97
C PHE A 3 -10.46 -11.52 18.87
N GLY A 4 -10.65 -11.34 18.95
CA GLY A 4 -9.91 -10.92 18.87
C GLY A 4 -8.84 -10.21 18.85
N GLY A 5 -8.58 -9.92 19.06
CA GLY A 5 -7.66 -9.40 19.18
C GLY A 5 -6.82 -8.73 18.99
N SER A 6 -6.88 -8.59 19.11
CA SER A 6 -6.05 -8.35 19.18
C SER A 6 -5.09 -7.47 19.31
N GLY A 7 -4.55 -6.96 19.50
CA GLY A 7 -3.46 -6.07 19.70
C GLY A 7 -3.37 -4.99 18.66
N GLY A 8 -2.46 -4.07 18.86
CA GLY A 8 -2.28 -2.94 17.97
C GLY A 8 -1.91 -3.31 16.53
N LEU A 9 -1.26 -4.45 16.35
CA LEU A 9 -0.86 -4.89 15.03
C LEU A 9 -2.03 -5.25 14.14
N SER A 10 -3.15 -5.60 14.75
CA SER A 10 -4.35 -5.98 14.03
C SER A 10 -5.35 -4.84 13.87
N LYS A 11 -4.99 -3.64 14.33
CA LYS A 11 -5.88 -2.49 14.23
C LYS A 11 -6.12 -2.16 12.76
N GLU A 12 -7.38 -2.06 12.38
CA GLU A 12 -7.75 -1.67 11.04
C GLU A 12 -7.83 -0.17 10.91
N HIS A 13 -7.40 0.31 9.75
CA HIS A 13 -7.47 1.72 9.39
C HIS A 13 -8.38 1.89 8.19
N SER A 14 -9.02 3.02 8.10
CA SER A 14 -9.78 3.37 6.90
C SER A 14 -8.81 3.77 5.81
N LEU A 15 -9.02 3.25 4.61
CA LEU A 15 -8.18 3.52 3.45
C LEU A 15 -8.78 4.67 2.63
N SER A 16 -7.92 5.52 2.09
CA SER A 16 -8.38 6.51 1.11
C SER A 16 -8.89 5.78 -0.13
N ALA A 17 -9.69 6.46 -0.94
CA ALA A 17 -10.20 5.88 -2.17
C ALA A 17 -9.07 5.41 -3.09
N ASP A 18 -8.01 6.20 -3.19
CA ASP A 18 -6.87 5.85 -4.03
C ASP A 18 -6.14 4.60 -3.53
N LEU A 19 -5.90 4.53 -2.23
CA LEU A 19 -5.24 3.37 -1.63
C LEU A 19 -6.12 2.13 -1.73
N SER A 20 -7.41 2.28 -1.48
CA SER A 20 -8.37 1.18 -1.60
C SER A 20 -8.35 0.58 -3.00
N ALA A 21 -8.25 1.40 -4.03
CA ALA A 21 -8.24 0.95 -5.42
C ALA A 21 -7.07 0.01 -5.71
N VAL A 22 -5.89 0.25 -5.12
CA VAL A 22 -4.74 -0.62 -5.34
C VAL A 22 -4.66 -1.77 -4.32
N CYS A 23 -5.51 -1.75 -3.31
CA CYS A 23 -5.58 -2.81 -2.30
C CYS A 23 -6.78 -3.74 -2.51
N GLY A 24 -7.28 -3.84 -3.74
CA GLY A 24 -8.36 -4.75 -4.05
C GLY A 24 -9.76 -4.25 -3.70
N GLY A 25 -9.91 -2.95 -3.47
CA GLY A 25 -11.21 -2.34 -3.21
C GLY A 25 -11.66 -2.40 -1.76
N LYS A 26 -10.85 -2.90 -0.85
CA LYS A 26 -11.21 -2.95 0.56
C LYS A 26 -11.14 -1.56 1.18
N LYS A 27 -12.08 -1.27 2.05
CA LYS A 27 -12.17 0.05 2.69
C LYS A 27 -11.42 0.15 4.01
N LYS A 28 -11.18 -0.99 4.65
CA LYS A 28 -10.46 -1.05 5.93
C LYS A 28 -9.48 -2.21 5.91
N MET A 29 -8.28 -1.96 6.38
CA MET A 29 -7.25 -2.99 6.50
C MET A 29 -6.28 -2.57 7.61
N SER A 30 -5.63 -3.55 8.22
CA SER A 30 -4.52 -3.25 9.12
C SER A 30 -3.33 -2.79 8.29
N ARG A 31 -2.39 -2.07 8.91
CA ARG A 31 -1.20 -1.59 8.20
C ARG A 31 -0.38 -2.73 7.57
N PRO A 32 -0.11 -3.83 8.27
CA PRO A 32 0.58 -4.96 7.63
C PRO A 32 -0.17 -5.53 6.44
N GLN A 33 -1.50 -5.58 6.50
CA GLN A 33 -2.31 -6.05 5.39
C GLN A 33 -2.21 -5.13 4.18
N VAL A 34 -2.18 -3.81 4.42
CA VAL A 34 -2.01 -2.83 3.35
C VAL A 34 -0.67 -3.03 2.66
N VAL A 35 0.41 -3.15 3.42
CA VAL A 35 1.75 -3.36 2.84
C VAL A 35 1.76 -4.64 2.00
N LYS A 36 1.18 -5.71 2.51
CA LYS A 36 1.10 -6.97 1.77
C LYS A 36 0.31 -6.81 0.47
N ALA A 37 -0.82 -6.13 0.53
CA ALA A 37 -1.66 -5.90 -0.66
C ALA A 37 -0.93 -5.05 -1.70
N LEU A 38 -0.16 -4.06 -1.27
CA LEU A 38 0.63 -3.24 -2.18
C LEU A 38 1.70 -4.08 -2.89
N TRP A 39 2.36 -4.99 -2.18
CA TRP A 39 3.34 -5.87 -2.80
C TRP A 39 2.71 -6.83 -3.80
N VAL A 40 1.49 -7.31 -3.52
CA VAL A 40 0.75 -8.12 -4.49
C VAL A 40 0.49 -7.30 -5.75
N TYR A 41 0.06 -6.06 -5.59
CA TYR A 41 -0.18 -5.15 -6.72
C TYR A 41 1.10 -4.89 -7.52
N ILE A 42 2.18 -4.59 -6.83
CA ILE A 42 3.48 -4.32 -7.45
C ILE A 42 3.95 -5.51 -8.29
N ARG A 43 3.83 -6.73 -7.75
CA ARG A 43 4.25 -7.93 -8.47
C ARG A 43 3.34 -8.24 -9.64
N ALA A 44 2.03 -8.09 -9.46
CA ALA A 44 1.06 -8.38 -10.50
C ALA A 44 1.23 -7.47 -11.71
N ASN A 45 1.70 -6.24 -11.49
CA ASN A 45 1.86 -5.24 -12.53
C ASN A 45 3.32 -4.98 -12.91
N ASN A 46 4.24 -5.78 -12.39
CA ASN A 46 5.68 -5.66 -12.68
C ASN A 46 6.22 -4.25 -12.44
N LEU A 47 5.89 -3.68 -11.28
CA LEU A 47 6.29 -2.31 -10.99
C LEU A 47 7.69 -2.19 -10.39
N GLN A 48 8.33 -3.28 -10.02
CA GLN A 48 9.70 -3.21 -9.53
C GLN A 48 10.67 -2.93 -10.69
N ASN A 49 11.58 -1.98 -10.46
CA ASN A 49 12.62 -1.69 -11.43
C ASN A 49 13.55 -2.90 -11.56
N PRO A 50 13.69 -3.50 -12.76
CA PRO A 50 14.53 -4.69 -12.91
C PRO A 50 16.01 -4.42 -12.64
N GLU A 51 16.46 -3.18 -12.77
CA GLU A 51 17.85 -2.81 -12.50
C GLU A 51 18.08 -2.47 -11.03
N ASN A 52 17.02 -2.12 -10.30
CA ASN A 52 17.10 -1.82 -8.89
C ASN A 52 15.76 -2.16 -8.24
N LYS A 53 15.67 -3.34 -7.67
CA LYS A 53 14.41 -3.85 -7.11
C LYS A 53 13.91 -3.07 -5.90
N ARG A 54 14.73 -2.18 -5.34
CA ARG A 54 14.29 -1.30 -4.26
C ARG A 54 13.44 -0.16 -4.77
N GLU A 55 13.51 0.13 -6.08
CA GLU A 55 12.68 1.15 -6.69
C GLU A 55 11.41 0.54 -7.25
N ILE A 56 10.32 1.24 -7.03
CA ILE A 56 9.01 0.84 -7.51
C ILE A 56 8.58 1.90 -8.52
N LEU A 57 8.32 1.44 -9.75
CA LEU A 57 7.89 2.31 -10.84
C LEU A 57 6.38 2.44 -10.76
N CYS A 58 5.88 3.64 -10.53
CA CYS A 58 4.46 3.85 -10.29
C CYS A 58 3.69 3.92 -11.59
N ASP A 59 2.64 3.08 -11.71
CA ASP A 59 1.65 3.25 -12.77
C ASP A 59 0.67 4.37 -12.36
N ASP A 60 -0.31 4.66 -13.21
CA ASP A 60 -1.23 5.77 -12.97
C ASP A 60 -1.99 5.64 -11.64
N ALA A 61 -2.47 4.44 -11.32
CA ALA A 61 -3.20 4.21 -10.08
C ALA A 61 -2.28 4.33 -8.87
N PHE A 62 -1.08 3.78 -8.97
CA PHE A 62 -0.12 3.81 -7.87
C PHE A 62 0.41 5.22 -7.61
N LYS A 63 0.56 6.03 -8.67
CA LYS A 63 0.98 7.43 -8.53
C LYS A 63 0.04 8.22 -7.63
N LYS A 64 -1.25 7.96 -7.71
CA LYS A 64 -2.24 8.65 -6.89
C LYS A 64 -2.01 8.40 -5.41
N VAL A 65 -1.53 7.21 -5.07
CA VAL A 65 -1.20 6.87 -3.69
C VAL A 65 0.15 7.44 -3.30
N MET A 66 1.06 7.53 -4.25
CA MET A 66 2.46 7.93 -4.01
C MET A 66 2.71 9.42 -4.27
N GLY A 67 1.69 10.24 -4.14
CA GLY A 67 1.84 11.69 -4.26
C GLY A 67 2.22 12.18 -5.64
N GLY A 68 1.92 11.41 -6.69
CA GLY A 68 2.24 11.79 -8.06
C GLY A 68 3.65 11.46 -8.51
N ASN A 69 4.44 10.78 -7.68
CA ASN A 69 5.81 10.40 -8.03
C ASN A 69 5.82 9.27 -9.04
N ASP A 70 6.72 9.34 -10.01
CA ASP A 70 6.88 8.30 -11.02
C ASP A 70 7.52 7.04 -10.44
N LYS A 71 8.36 7.20 -9.44
CA LYS A 71 9.00 6.08 -8.77
C LYS A 71 9.20 6.39 -7.30
N VAL A 72 9.17 5.37 -6.48
CA VAL A 72 9.38 5.48 -5.04
C VAL A 72 10.22 4.30 -4.56
N THR A 73 10.82 4.46 -3.38
CA THR A 73 11.46 3.34 -2.68
C THR A 73 10.46 2.75 -1.70
N MET A 74 10.78 1.58 -1.12
CA MET A 74 9.90 0.99 -0.11
C MET A 74 9.76 1.90 1.12
N PHE A 75 10.78 2.70 1.44
CA PHE A 75 10.70 3.65 2.55
C PHE A 75 9.73 4.76 2.24
N SER A 76 9.82 5.34 1.06
CA SER A 76 8.88 6.38 0.62
C SER A 76 7.46 5.83 0.54
N MET A 77 7.32 4.61 0.03
CA MET A 77 6.01 3.95 -0.04
C MET A 77 5.35 3.87 1.33
N ASN A 78 6.08 3.45 2.36
CA ASN A 78 5.54 3.36 3.71
C ASN A 78 5.07 4.71 4.23
N LYS A 79 5.81 5.77 3.91
CA LYS A 79 5.44 7.13 4.30
C LYS A 79 4.12 7.55 3.65
N PHE A 80 3.98 7.32 2.36
CA PHE A 80 2.74 7.65 1.65
C PHE A 80 1.57 6.80 2.11
N VAL A 81 1.81 5.52 2.41
CA VAL A 81 0.77 4.65 2.95
C VAL A 81 0.18 5.27 4.23
N GLY A 82 1.04 5.74 5.14
CA GLY A 82 0.57 6.37 6.37
C GLY A 82 -0.33 7.58 6.11
N ALA A 83 -0.05 8.34 5.06
CA ALA A 83 -0.84 9.51 4.71
C ALA A 83 -2.25 9.15 4.20
N HIS A 84 -2.45 7.93 3.73
CA HIS A 84 -3.73 7.46 3.20
C HIS A 84 -4.53 6.60 4.19
N LEU A 85 -4.02 6.44 5.41
CA LEU A 85 -4.71 5.69 6.46
C LEU A 85 -5.32 6.66 7.47
N SER A 86 -6.50 6.30 7.96
CA SER A 86 -7.19 7.11 8.98
C SER A 86 -7.48 6.32 10.23
#